data_537bf17914c9d0c9ce731150c48fbcc1
#
_entry.id   537bf17914c9d0c9ce731150c48fbcc1
#
_cell.length_a   1.000
_cell.length_b   1.000
_cell.length_c   1.000
_cell.angle_alpha   90.00
_cell.angle_beta   90.00
_cell.angle_gamma   90.00
#
_symmetry.space_group_name_H-M   'P 1'
#
loop_
_entity.id
_entity.type
_entity.pdbx_description
1 polymer ?
#
loop_
_entity_poly.entity_id
_entity_poly.type
_entity_poly.pdbx_seq_one_letter_code
_entity_poly.pdbx_strand_id
1 'polypeptide(L)'
;MRVFGDQPFNTHAAMIYRIAPSLLSADFARLGEEVRAVITAGADWIHFDVMDNHYVPNLTFGPMVCSALRAHAQQANGARVPIDVHLMVQPVDALAEAFADAGADLISFHPDASSHVHRSIQRIRAKGCQVGLVFNPAVSLDVLDWVIDDIDLVLVMSVNPGFGGQSFIDSALRKIEAIRRRIAVCGKDIRLEVDGGIKVDNIRRAADAGADTFVAGSAIFGQPDYAAVIAQMRARLE
;
A
#
# COMPACT_ATOMS: atom_id res chain seq x y z
N MET A 1 28.64 -7.03 2.55
CA MET A 1 28.00 -7.37 1.26
C MET A 1 27.49 -8.80 1.37
N ARG A 2 26.19 -9.01 1.67
CA ARG A 2 25.62 -10.38 1.72
C ARG A 2 25.34 -10.81 0.28
N VAL A 3 25.95 -11.91 -0.15
CA VAL A 3 25.75 -12.49 -1.49
C VAL A 3 24.43 -13.25 -1.47
N PHE A 4 23.45 -12.78 -2.23
CA PHE A 4 22.14 -13.43 -2.37
C PHE A 4 22.26 -14.61 -3.32
N GLY A 5 22.33 -15.84 -2.78
CA GLY A 5 22.33 -17.08 -3.55
C GLY A 5 20.92 -17.46 -4.01
N ASP A 6 20.83 -18.14 -5.17
CA ASP A 6 19.60 -18.72 -5.74
C ASP A 6 19.11 -19.92 -4.88
N GLN A 7 18.41 -19.63 -3.76
CA GLN A 7 17.65 -20.66 -3.05
C GLN A 7 16.17 -20.52 -3.43
N PRO A 8 15.49 -21.63 -3.75
CA PRO A 8 14.05 -21.60 -4.01
C PRO A 8 13.31 -21.20 -2.73
N PHE A 9 12.30 -20.33 -2.87
CA PHE A 9 11.44 -19.91 -1.79
C PHE A 9 10.77 -21.08 -1.10
N ASN A 10 10.99 -21.27 0.20
CA ASN A 10 10.25 -22.24 0.99
C ASN A 10 8.93 -21.57 1.43
N THR A 11 7.87 -21.69 0.61
CA THR A 11 6.55 -21.06 0.77
C THR A 11 5.59 -21.93 1.58
N HIS A 12 5.96 -22.47 2.75
CA HIS A 12 5.10 -23.40 3.48
C HIS A 12 4.23 -22.76 4.59
N ALA A 13 4.24 -21.44 4.78
CA ALA A 13 3.14 -20.76 5.45
C ALA A 13 2.16 -20.25 4.38
N ALA A 14 0.87 -20.60 4.48
CA ALA A 14 -0.14 -20.09 3.55
C ALA A 14 -0.10 -18.55 3.58
N MET A 15 0.26 -17.94 2.46
CA MET A 15 0.37 -16.48 2.36
C MET A 15 -1.03 -15.88 2.49
N ILE A 16 -1.23 -15.00 3.47
CA ILE A 16 -2.51 -14.31 3.67
C ILE A 16 -2.52 -13.07 2.76
N TYR A 17 -3.31 -13.13 1.69
CA TYR A 17 -3.47 -12.04 0.76
C TYR A 17 -4.43 -10.96 1.29
N ARG A 18 -4.14 -9.68 0.97
CA ARG A 18 -4.93 -8.51 1.32
C ARG A 18 -5.36 -7.75 0.07
N ILE A 19 -6.59 -7.28 0.05
CA ILE A 19 -7.12 -6.37 -0.97
C ILE A 19 -7.40 -5.03 -0.29
N ALA A 20 -6.76 -3.96 -0.79
CA ALA A 20 -6.82 -2.61 -0.27
C ALA A 20 -7.41 -1.67 -1.36
N PRO A 21 -8.73 -1.40 -1.38
CA PRO A 21 -9.29 -0.42 -2.30
C PRO A 21 -8.72 0.97 -2.09
N SER A 22 -8.19 1.60 -3.17
CA SER A 22 -7.70 2.99 -3.13
C SER A 22 -8.84 3.97 -3.31
N LEU A 23 -9.04 4.83 -2.30
CA LEU A 23 -10.04 5.89 -2.30
C LEU A 23 -9.81 6.96 -3.37
N LEU A 24 -8.64 7.00 -4.00
CA LEU A 24 -8.36 7.90 -5.14
C LEU A 24 -9.35 7.71 -6.29
N SER A 25 -9.95 6.52 -6.43
CA SER A 25 -10.93 6.18 -7.47
C SER A 25 -12.40 6.20 -7.01
N ALA A 26 -12.66 6.50 -5.73
CA ALA A 26 -14.00 6.54 -5.15
C ALA A 26 -14.75 7.83 -5.49
N ASP A 27 -16.04 7.87 -5.23
CA ASP A 27 -16.82 9.13 -5.27
C ASP A 27 -16.51 9.99 -4.05
N PHE A 28 -15.73 11.05 -4.23
CA PHE A 28 -15.28 11.95 -3.15
C PHE A 28 -16.44 12.66 -2.46
N ALA A 29 -17.60 12.83 -3.11
CA ALA A 29 -18.77 13.42 -2.49
C ALA A 29 -19.42 12.49 -1.45
N ARG A 30 -19.08 11.18 -1.45
CA ARG A 30 -19.69 10.16 -0.58
C ARG A 30 -18.66 9.20 0.03
N LEU A 31 -17.44 9.65 0.28
CA LEU A 31 -16.32 8.80 0.73
C LEU A 31 -16.68 7.90 1.93
N GLY A 32 -17.47 8.39 2.89
CA GLY A 32 -17.90 7.58 4.04
C GLY A 32 -18.82 6.41 3.65
N GLU A 33 -19.64 6.55 2.61
CA GLU A 33 -20.48 5.48 2.06
C GLU A 33 -19.61 4.49 1.28
N GLU A 34 -18.70 4.99 0.47
CA GLU A 34 -17.76 4.20 -0.33
C GLU A 34 -16.88 3.30 0.55
N VAL A 35 -16.34 3.86 1.65
CA VAL A 35 -15.54 3.10 2.64
C VAL A 35 -16.37 1.94 3.21
N ARG A 36 -17.61 2.21 3.66
CA ARG A 36 -18.48 1.15 4.19
C ARG A 36 -18.83 0.12 3.14
N ALA A 37 -19.10 0.54 1.90
CA ALA A 37 -19.46 -0.34 0.80
C ALA A 37 -18.32 -1.33 0.46
N VAL A 38 -17.07 -0.86 0.31
CA VAL A 38 -15.96 -1.75 -0.01
C VAL A 38 -15.60 -2.67 1.16
N ILE A 39 -15.72 -2.22 2.42
CA ILE A 39 -15.53 -3.08 3.60
C ILE A 39 -16.59 -4.18 3.64
N THR A 40 -17.86 -3.84 3.40
CA THR A 40 -18.95 -4.83 3.32
C THR A 40 -18.73 -5.81 2.16
N ALA A 41 -18.13 -5.34 1.06
CA ALA A 41 -17.75 -6.16 -0.09
C ALA A 41 -16.54 -7.10 0.18
N GLY A 42 -15.87 -6.97 1.34
CA GLY A 42 -14.79 -7.86 1.76
C GLY A 42 -13.39 -7.30 1.58
N ALA A 43 -13.23 -5.98 1.51
CA ALA A 43 -11.91 -5.33 1.58
C ALA A 43 -11.24 -5.58 2.94
N ASP A 44 -9.92 -5.79 2.92
CA ASP A 44 -9.13 -6.02 4.15
C ASP A 44 -8.63 -4.71 4.75
N TRP A 45 -8.21 -3.75 3.91
CA TRP A 45 -7.69 -2.44 4.27
C TRP A 45 -8.38 -1.37 3.45
N ILE A 46 -8.19 -0.11 3.82
CA ILE A 46 -8.54 1.08 3.02
C ILE A 46 -7.24 1.80 2.67
N HIS A 47 -6.96 1.92 1.38
CA HIS A 47 -5.76 2.62 0.90
C HIS A 47 -6.05 4.09 0.61
N PHE A 48 -5.16 4.95 1.10
CA PHE A 48 -5.35 6.40 1.15
C PHE A 48 -4.19 7.10 0.44
N ASP A 49 -4.36 7.42 -0.85
CA ASP A 49 -3.34 8.08 -1.68
C ASP A 49 -3.30 9.59 -1.41
N VAL A 50 -2.27 10.04 -0.71
CA VAL A 50 -2.08 11.44 -0.32
C VAL A 50 -1.07 12.12 -1.23
N MET A 51 -1.49 13.19 -1.89
CA MET A 51 -0.71 13.96 -2.85
C MET A 51 -0.74 15.46 -2.51
N ASP A 52 0.40 16.14 -2.63
CA ASP A 52 0.58 17.53 -2.20
C ASP A 52 0.79 18.52 -3.35
N ASN A 53 0.67 18.07 -4.60
CA ASN A 53 0.99 18.86 -5.80
C ASN A 53 2.46 19.35 -5.83
N HIS A 54 3.34 18.68 -5.09
CA HIS A 54 4.77 18.96 -5.06
C HIS A 54 5.59 17.72 -5.43
N TYR A 55 5.43 16.62 -4.71
CA TYR A 55 6.09 15.35 -5.05
C TYR A 55 5.52 14.74 -6.36
N VAL A 56 4.21 14.85 -6.57
CA VAL A 56 3.51 14.46 -7.81
C VAL A 56 2.62 15.61 -8.28
N PRO A 57 2.33 15.74 -9.60
CA PRO A 57 1.55 16.85 -10.16
C PRO A 57 0.03 16.64 -9.96
N ASN A 58 -0.39 16.32 -8.74
CA ASN A 58 -1.79 16.14 -8.35
C ASN A 58 -1.94 16.49 -6.87
N LEU A 59 -3.15 16.87 -6.45
CA LEU A 59 -3.53 17.17 -5.08
C LEU A 59 -4.76 16.34 -4.72
N THR A 60 -4.75 15.67 -3.56
CA THR A 60 -5.89 14.84 -3.13
C THR A 60 -6.49 15.34 -1.83
N PHE A 61 -6.32 14.65 -0.73
CA PHE A 61 -6.97 14.94 0.54
C PHE A 61 -5.96 14.95 1.71
N GLY A 62 -6.31 15.68 2.75
CA GLY A 62 -5.48 15.84 3.94
C GLY A 62 -5.95 15.03 5.15
N PRO A 63 -5.25 15.19 6.30
CA PRO A 63 -5.54 14.46 7.54
C PRO A 63 -6.98 14.61 8.04
N MET A 64 -7.63 15.74 7.78
CA MET A 64 -9.03 15.97 8.17
C MET A 64 -9.98 14.93 7.54
N VAL A 65 -9.74 14.54 6.28
CA VAL A 65 -10.54 13.53 5.59
C VAL A 65 -10.29 12.15 6.19
N CYS A 66 -9.03 11.81 6.49
CA CYS A 66 -8.68 10.57 7.18
C CYS A 66 -9.40 10.47 8.53
N SER A 67 -9.35 11.52 9.35
CA SER A 67 -10.05 11.58 10.65
C SER A 67 -11.56 11.41 10.51
N ALA A 68 -12.19 12.06 9.52
CA ALA A 68 -13.62 11.90 9.25
C ALA A 68 -14.00 10.49 8.83
N LEU A 69 -13.14 9.81 8.04
CA LEU A 69 -13.37 8.46 7.55
C LEU A 69 -13.08 7.37 8.58
N ARG A 70 -12.33 7.66 9.64
CA ARG A 70 -11.98 6.67 10.66
C ARG A 70 -13.20 5.96 11.27
N ALA A 71 -14.28 6.69 11.52
CA ALA A 71 -15.52 6.12 12.06
C ALA A 71 -16.25 5.19 11.06
N HIS A 72 -15.96 5.29 9.76
CA HIS A 72 -16.54 4.46 8.70
C HIS A 72 -15.70 3.21 8.42
N ALA A 73 -14.41 3.19 8.78
CA ALA A 73 -13.51 2.08 8.55
C ALA A 73 -13.62 1.00 9.65
N GLN A 74 -14.80 0.38 9.71
CA GLN A 74 -15.15 -0.69 10.67
C GLN A 74 -15.99 -1.76 9.97
N GLN A 75 -15.77 -3.02 10.37
CA GLN A 75 -16.64 -4.14 9.99
C GLN A 75 -17.99 -4.07 10.73
N ALA A 76 -18.98 -4.84 10.27
CA ALA A 76 -20.31 -4.91 10.90
C ALA A 76 -20.28 -5.32 12.38
N ASN A 77 -19.28 -6.08 12.80
CA ASN A 77 -19.07 -6.50 14.19
C ASN A 77 -18.32 -5.45 15.04
N GLY A 78 -18.03 -4.26 14.48
CA GLY A 78 -17.28 -3.20 15.13
C GLY A 78 -15.75 -3.35 15.07
N ALA A 79 -15.23 -4.41 14.46
CA ALA A 79 -13.77 -4.57 14.31
C ALA A 79 -13.19 -3.48 13.41
N ARG A 80 -12.10 -2.88 13.84
CA ARG A 80 -11.39 -1.83 13.10
C ARG A 80 -10.79 -2.38 11.81
N VAL A 81 -11.03 -1.70 10.70
CA VAL A 81 -10.36 -1.94 9.42
C VAL A 81 -9.17 -0.98 9.31
N PRO A 82 -7.97 -1.46 9.01
CA PRO A 82 -6.80 -0.60 8.88
C PRO A 82 -6.96 0.45 7.79
N ILE A 83 -6.52 1.68 8.09
CA ILE A 83 -6.29 2.74 7.12
C ILE A 83 -4.79 2.78 6.83
N ASP A 84 -4.44 2.44 5.60
CA ASP A 84 -3.11 2.45 5.04
C ASP A 84 -2.93 3.74 4.24
N VAL A 85 -2.03 4.62 4.71
CA VAL A 85 -1.77 5.94 4.13
C VAL A 85 -0.48 5.91 3.33
N HIS A 86 -0.60 6.11 2.03
CA HIS A 86 0.51 6.27 1.11
C HIS A 86 0.79 7.76 0.86
N LEU A 87 1.94 8.24 1.32
CA LEU A 87 2.36 9.64 1.22
C LEU A 87 3.20 9.89 -0.03
N MET A 88 2.60 10.48 -1.04
CA MET A 88 3.25 11.07 -2.22
C MET A 88 3.43 12.58 -1.98
N VAL A 89 4.24 12.94 -0.98
CA VAL A 89 4.40 14.31 -0.48
C VAL A 89 5.85 14.63 -0.14
N GLN A 90 6.21 15.91 -0.24
CA GLN A 90 7.53 16.41 0.14
C GLN A 90 7.42 17.81 0.76
N PRO A 91 7.88 18.01 2.02
CA PRO A 91 8.54 17.05 2.92
C PRO A 91 7.55 16.08 3.60
N VAL A 92 8.06 14.91 4.05
CA VAL A 92 7.26 13.81 4.60
C VAL A 92 6.82 14.04 6.04
N ASP A 93 7.75 14.44 6.93
CA ASP A 93 7.64 14.29 8.38
C ASP A 93 6.37 14.91 9.00
N ALA A 94 6.05 16.14 8.64
CA ALA A 94 4.92 16.86 9.23
C ALA A 94 3.56 16.24 8.86
N LEU A 95 3.41 15.79 7.59
CA LEU A 95 2.18 15.14 7.15
C LEU A 95 2.06 13.71 7.71
N ALA A 96 3.17 12.98 7.82
CA ALA A 96 3.17 11.66 8.44
C ALA A 96 2.64 11.72 9.89
N GLU A 97 3.13 12.67 10.70
CA GLU A 97 2.63 12.86 12.07
C GLU A 97 1.16 13.28 12.11
N ALA A 98 0.74 14.17 11.21
CA ALA A 98 -0.65 14.62 11.15
C ALA A 98 -1.61 13.50 10.73
N PHE A 99 -1.22 12.60 9.82
CA PHE A 99 -2.02 11.43 9.46
C PHE A 99 -2.05 10.38 10.57
N ALA A 100 -0.95 10.18 11.30
CA ALA A 100 -0.95 9.33 12.48
C ALA A 100 -1.95 9.83 13.53
N ASP A 101 -1.93 11.13 13.83
CA ASP A 101 -2.88 11.76 14.76
C ASP A 101 -4.33 11.72 14.23
N ALA A 102 -4.53 11.67 12.91
CA ALA A 102 -5.84 11.51 12.26
C ALA A 102 -6.38 10.07 12.26
N GLY A 103 -5.60 9.10 12.74
CA GLY A 103 -6.04 7.71 12.92
C GLY A 103 -5.60 6.75 11.83
N ALA A 104 -4.55 7.05 11.07
CA ALA A 104 -3.87 6.08 10.22
C ALA A 104 -3.32 4.91 11.06
N ASP A 105 -3.36 3.69 10.53
CA ASP A 105 -2.80 2.50 11.15
C ASP A 105 -1.41 2.19 10.60
N LEU A 106 -1.21 2.46 9.31
CA LEU A 106 0.05 2.31 8.58
C LEU A 106 0.30 3.58 7.76
N ILE A 107 1.56 4.01 7.70
CA ILE A 107 1.98 5.15 6.88
C ILE A 107 3.19 4.74 6.07
N SER A 108 3.08 4.81 4.76
CA SER A 108 4.16 4.55 3.81
C SER A 108 4.57 5.84 3.10
N PHE A 109 5.87 5.97 2.82
CA PHE A 109 6.42 7.16 2.14
C PHE A 109 7.57 6.80 1.21
N HIS A 110 7.83 7.65 0.24
CA HIS A 110 8.93 7.50 -0.71
C HIS A 110 10.27 7.91 -0.07
N PRO A 111 11.31 7.06 -0.10
CA PRO A 111 12.61 7.39 0.49
C PRO A 111 13.23 8.66 -0.10
N ASP A 112 13.03 8.92 -1.39
CA ASP A 112 13.52 10.10 -2.10
C ASP A 112 12.78 11.40 -1.74
N ALA A 113 11.64 11.31 -1.06
CA ALA A 113 10.92 12.45 -0.49
C ALA A 113 11.42 12.88 0.91
N SER A 114 12.29 12.07 1.55
CA SER A 114 12.85 12.36 2.89
C SER A 114 14.37 12.52 2.85
N SER A 115 14.88 13.62 3.37
CA SER A 115 16.34 13.82 3.56
C SER A 115 16.95 12.88 4.61
N HIS A 116 16.13 12.29 5.50
CA HIS A 116 16.57 11.44 6.61
C HIS A 116 15.59 10.27 6.82
N VAL A 117 15.61 9.30 5.92
CA VAL A 117 14.67 8.15 5.88
C VAL A 117 14.54 7.47 7.23
N HIS A 118 15.65 7.10 7.87
CA HIS A 118 15.62 6.43 9.18
C HIS A 118 14.94 7.28 10.26
N ARG A 119 15.16 8.61 10.28
CA ARG A 119 14.47 9.51 11.23
C ARG A 119 12.97 9.56 10.96
N SER A 120 12.53 9.62 9.70
CA SER A 120 11.11 9.61 9.33
C SER A 120 10.44 8.31 9.78
N ILE A 121 11.09 7.15 9.61
CA ILE A 121 10.64 5.86 10.14
C ILE A 121 10.43 5.94 11.66
N GLN A 122 11.43 6.44 12.41
CA GLN A 122 11.33 6.57 13.86
C GLN A 122 10.18 7.48 14.31
N ARG A 123 9.93 8.60 13.59
CA ARG A 123 8.84 9.53 13.90
C ARG A 123 7.48 8.88 13.71
N ILE A 124 7.26 8.14 12.64
CA ILE A 124 6.02 7.39 12.39
C ILE A 124 5.81 6.34 13.48
N ARG A 125 6.84 5.55 13.80
CA ARG A 125 6.77 4.54 14.87
C ARG A 125 6.50 5.15 16.24
N ALA A 126 7.06 6.31 16.55
CA ALA A 126 6.82 7.02 17.82
C ALA A 126 5.35 7.45 17.99
N LYS A 127 4.60 7.60 16.89
CA LYS A 127 3.15 7.85 16.88
C LYS A 127 2.31 6.56 17.02
N GLY A 128 2.93 5.39 17.07
CA GLY A 128 2.24 4.10 17.20
C GLY A 128 1.72 3.52 15.88
N CYS A 129 2.09 4.09 14.72
CA CYS A 129 1.74 3.55 13.42
C CYS A 129 2.77 2.52 12.94
N GLN A 130 2.32 1.56 12.13
CA GLN A 130 3.19 0.78 11.27
C GLN A 130 3.80 1.68 10.19
N VAL A 131 5.00 1.34 9.70
CA VAL A 131 5.70 2.15 8.72
C VAL A 131 6.10 1.36 7.48
N GLY A 132 5.87 1.96 6.30
CA GLY A 132 6.25 1.41 5.01
C GLY A 132 7.19 2.31 4.22
N LEU A 133 7.95 1.71 3.30
CA LEU A 133 8.71 2.42 2.28
C LEU A 133 8.16 2.12 0.89
N VAL A 134 8.07 3.17 0.07
CA VAL A 134 7.49 3.11 -1.28
C VAL A 134 8.56 3.27 -2.35
N PHE A 135 8.55 2.41 -3.34
CA PHE A 135 9.53 2.43 -4.42
C PHE A 135 8.88 2.66 -5.79
N ASN A 136 9.21 3.79 -6.40
CA ASN A 136 8.84 4.10 -7.78
C ASN A 136 9.46 3.10 -8.78
N PRO A 137 8.91 2.95 -9.99
CA PRO A 137 9.36 1.96 -10.96
C PRO A 137 10.88 1.97 -11.23
N ALA A 138 11.50 3.14 -11.31
CA ALA A 138 12.93 3.31 -11.66
C ALA A 138 13.86 3.52 -10.45
N VAL A 139 13.34 3.59 -9.21
CA VAL A 139 14.16 3.86 -8.01
C VAL A 139 14.87 2.59 -7.54
N SER A 140 16.14 2.73 -7.09
CA SER A 140 16.94 1.64 -6.50
C SER A 140 16.35 1.16 -5.17
N LEU A 141 16.62 -0.11 -4.84
CA LEU A 141 16.24 -0.75 -3.58
C LEU A 141 17.32 -0.67 -2.49
N ASP A 142 18.45 -0.01 -2.74
CA ASP A 142 19.63 -0.06 -1.86
C ASP A 142 19.36 0.47 -0.45
N VAL A 143 18.42 1.41 -0.32
CA VAL A 143 18.03 1.94 1.00
C VAL A 143 17.44 0.86 1.90
N LEU A 144 16.79 -0.17 1.37
CA LEU A 144 16.24 -1.28 2.15
C LEU A 144 17.31 -2.04 2.93
N ASP A 145 18.52 -2.16 2.39
CA ASP A 145 19.60 -2.89 3.05
C ASP A 145 19.99 -2.28 4.40
N TRP A 146 19.62 -1.02 4.65
CA TRP A 146 19.93 -0.26 5.86
C TRP A 146 18.76 -0.10 6.84
N VAL A 147 17.52 -0.30 6.38
CA VAL A 147 16.32 0.02 7.18
C VAL A 147 15.25 -1.09 7.16
N ILE A 148 15.51 -2.22 6.51
CA ILE A 148 14.52 -3.30 6.37
C ILE A 148 14.10 -3.86 7.74
N ASP A 149 14.97 -3.80 8.73
CA ASP A 149 14.69 -4.23 10.10
C ASP A 149 13.74 -3.28 10.85
N ASP A 150 13.51 -2.08 10.34
CA ASP A 150 12.75 -1.02 11.00
C ASP A 150 11.41 -0.71 10.31
N ILE A 151 11.00 -1.50 9.32
CA ILE A 151 9.76 -1.30 8.57
C ILE A 151 8.83 -2.51 8.66
N ASP A 152 7.54 -2.27 8.42
CA ASP A 152 6.47 -3.26 8.50
C ASP A 152 5.89 -3.57 7.11
N LEU A 153 6.18 -2.71 6.12
CA LEU A 153 5.67 -2.83 4.76
C LEU A 153 6.66 -2.28 3.74
N VAL A 154 6.70 -2.91 2.56
CA VAL A 154 7.28 -2.33 1.34
C VAL A 154 6.21 -2.25 0.28
N LEU A 155 5.97 -1.04 -0.25
CA LEU A 155 5.05 -0.79 -1.36
C LEU A 155 5.84 -0.62 -2.66
N VAL A 156 5.48 -1.38 -3.69
CA VAL A 156 6.01 -1.24 -5.06
C VAL A 156 5.01 -0.51 -5.93
N MET A 157 5.41 0.63 -6.46
CA MET A 157 4.64 1.30 -7.51
C MET A 157 4.79 0.55 -8.82
N SER A 158 3.70 0.05 -9.36
CA SER A 158 3.61 -0.57 -10.69
C SER A 158 3.07 0.39 -11.77
N VAL A 159 2.98 1.66 -11.43
CA VAL A 159 2.74 2.81 -12.32
C VAL A 159 3.60 3.98 -11.85
N ASN A 160 3.68 5.06 -12.64
CA ASN A 160 4.22 6.31 -12.12
C ASN A 160 3.17 6.96 -11.20
N PRO A 161 3.53 7.35 -9.95
CA PRO A 161 2.57 7.90 -8.99
C PRO A 161 1.95 9.22 -9.48
N GLY A 162 0.75 9.54 -8.96
CA GLY A 162 0.06 10.80 -9.21
C GLY A 162 -1.36 10.67 -9.76
N PHE A 163 -1.68 9.62 -10.52
CA PHE A 163 -3.01 9.45 -11.12
C PHE A 163 -3.45 7.98 -11.10
N GLY A 164 -4.74 7.74 -10.87
CA GLY A 164 -5.36 6.42 -11.00
C GLY A 164 -5.59 6.00 -12.46
N GLY A 165 -5.99 4.73 -12.66
CA GLY A 165 -6.41 4.20 -13.97
C GLY A 165 -5.30 3.88 -14.97
N GLN A 166 -4.03 3.95 -14.57
CA GLN A 166 -2.87 3.65 -15.41
C GLN A 166 -2.69 2.15 -15.66
N SER A 167 -1.94 1.81 -16.71
CA SER A 167 -1.57 0.42 -17.03
C SER A 167 -0.40 -0.05 -16.18
N PHE A 168 -0.46 -1.31 -15.73
CA PHE A 168 0.59 -1.97 -14.97
C PHE A 168 1.92 -2.02 -15.74
N ILE A 169 3.01 -1.63 -15.11
CA ILE A 169 4.38 -1.67 -15.66
C ILE A 169 5.00 -3.03 -15.33
N ASP A 170 5.18 -3.89 -16.34
CA ASP A 170 5.65 -5.28 -16.18
C ASP A 170 7.01 -5.41 -15.48
N SER A 171 7.90 -4.42 -15.60
CA SER A 171 9.19 -4.45 -14.89
C SER A 171 9.06 -4.39 -13.36
N ALA A 172 7.90 -3.96 -12.84
CA ALA A 172 7.61 -4.00 -11.40
C ALA A 172 7.62 -5.43 -10.84
N LEU A 173 7.27 -6.45 -11.63
CA LEU A 173 7.32 -7.84 -11.18
C LEU A 173 8.72 -8.24 -10.71
N ARG A 174 9.77 -7.88 -11.47
CA ARG A 174 11.17 -8.15 -11.06
C ARG A 174 11.55 -7.41 -9.77
N LYS A 175 10.99 -6.22 -9.55
CA LYS A 175 11.20 -5.45 -8.31
C LYS A 175 10.52 -6.13 -7.14
N ILE A 176 9.28 -6.61 -7.30
CA ILE A 176 8.54 -7.38 -6.30
C ILE A 176 9.34 -8.63 -5.90
N GLU A 177 9.82 -9.42 -6.86
CA GLU A 177 10.67 -10.59 -6.60
C GLU A 177 11.95 -10.24 -5.82
N ALA A 178 12.62 -9.15 -6.20
CA ALA A 178 13.85 -8.72 -5.54
C ALA A 178 13.61 -8.29 -4.08
N ILE A 179 12.47 -7.64 -3.80
CA ILE A 179 12.08 -7.24 -2.45
C ILE A 179 11.66 -8.47 -1.64
N ARG A 180 10.87 -9.40 -2.21
CA ARG A 180 10.47 -10.63 -1.51
C ARG A 180 11.68 -11.44 -1.07
N ARG A 181 12.73 -11.52 -1.90
CA ARG A 181 14.00 -12.15 -1.48
C ARG A 181 14.65 -11.45 -0.29
N ARG A 182 14.66 -10.12 -0.25
CA ARG A 182 15.21 -9.35 0.90
C ARG A 182 14.39 -9.59 2.17
N ILE A 183 13.08 -9.58 2.07
CA ILE A 183 12.17 -9.87 3.19
C ILE A 183 12.41 -11.29 3.74
N ALA A 184 12.53 -12.28 2.85
CA ALA A 184 12.80 -13.67 3.26
C ALA A 184 14.15 -13.81 3.98
N VAL A 185 15.19 -13.09 3.55
CA VAL A 185 16.51 -13.08 4.23
C VAL A 185 16.47 -12.35 5.57
N CYS A 186 15.68 -11.28 5.66
CA CYS A 186 15.47 -10.52 6.90
C CYS A 186 14.76 -11.38 7.96
N GLY A 187 13.84 -12.26 7.56
CA GLY A 187 13.12 -13.16 8.47
C GLY A 187 12.03 -12.49 9.31
N LYS A 188 11.69 -11.21 9.03
CA LYS A 188 10.59 -10.49 9.66
C LYS A 188 9.31 -10.60 8.85
N ASP A 189 8.17 -10.45 9.53
CA ASP A 189 6.85 -10.36 8.88
C ASP A 189 6.66 -8.94 8.32
N ILE A 190 7.18 -8.73 7.09
CA ILE A 190 7.05 -7.49 6.33
C ILE A 190 6.12 -7.73 5.17
N ARG A 191 5.06 -6.92 5.07
CA ARG A 191 4.13 -6.96 3.95
C ARG A 191 4.77 -6.44 2.68
N LEU A 192 4.46 -7.09 1.56
CA LEU A 192 4.86 -6.65 0.23
C LEU A 192 3.63 -6.25 -0.56
N GLU A 193 3.42 -4.97 -0.63
CA GLU A 193 2.28 -4.34 -1.29
C GLU A 193 2.64 -3.91 -2.71
N VAL A 194 1.65 -3.90 -3.59
CA VAL A 194 1.77 -3.39 -4.95
C VAL A 194 0.63 -2.44 -5.25
N ASP A 195 0.95 -1.27 -5.80
CA ASP A 195 -0.02 -0.25 -6.21
C ASP A 195 0.21 0.19 -7.65
N GLY A 196 -0.89 0.22 -8.40
CA GLY A 196 -0.95 0.71 -9.77
C GLY A 196 -1.38 -0.33 -10.80
N GLY A 197 -2.54 -0.11 -11.41
CA GLY A 197 -3.04 -0.92 -12.51
C GLY A 197 -3.39 -2.37 -12.17
N ILE A 198 -3.60 -2.69 -10.88
CA ILE A 198 -4.01 -4.02 -10.42
C ILE A 198 -5.47 -4.27 -10.80
N LYS A 199 -5.72 -5.44 -11.40
CA LYS A 199 -7.02 -5.92 -11.88
C LYS A 199 -7.14 -7.43 -11.68
N VAL A 200 -8.35 -7.97 -11.90
CA VAL A 200 -8.65 -9.41 -11.81
C VAL A 200 -7.73 -10.26 -12.71
N ASP A 201 -7.36 -9.75 -13.87
CA ASP A 201 -6.56 -10.48 -14.87
C ASP A 201 -5.06 -10.50 -14.61
N ASN A 202 -4.54 -9.58 -13.78
CA ASN A 202 -3.11 -9.48 -13.52
C ASN A 202 -2.68 -9.67 -12.06
N ILE A 203 -3.61 -9.66 -11.11
CA ILE A 203 -3.33 -9.76 -9.67
C ILE A 203 -2.53 -11.03 -9.33
N ARG A 204 -2.82 -12.16 -9.99
CA ARG A 204 -2.10 -13.43 -9.81
C ARG A 204 -0.62 -13.30 -10.19
N ARG A 205 -0.30 -12.58 -11.26
CA ARG A 205 1.10 -12.36 -11.67
C ARG A 205 1.90 -11.61 -10.60
N ALA A 206 1.27 -10.61 -9.96
CA ALA A 206 1.90 -9.88 -8.86
C ALA A 206 2.06 -10.77 -7.61
N ALA A 207 1.08 -11.62 -7.31
CA ALA A 207 1.16 -12.59 -6.21
C ALA A 207 2.26 -13.64 -6.46
N ASP A 208 2.36 -14.17 -7.67
CA ASP A 208 3.41 -15.14 -8.05
C ASP A 208 4.82 -14.53 -7.97
N ALA A 209 4.96 -13.21 -8.22
CA ALA A 209 6.20 -12.47 -8.01
C ALA A 209 6.53 -12.25 -6.52
N GLY A 210 5.57 -12.48 -5.61
CA GLY A 210 5.76 -12.43 -4.16
C GLY A 210 5.00 -11.34 -3.43
N ALA A 211 4.13 -10.55 -4.10
CA ALA A 211 3.26 -9.61 -3.42
C ALA A 211 2.18 -10.33 -2.59
N ASP A 212 1.82 -9.77 -1.44
CA ASP A 212 0.78 -10.29 -0.56
C ASP A 212 -0.34 -9.28 -0.27
N THR A 213 -0.17 -8.03 -0.68
CA THR A 213 -1.13 -6.95 -0.49
C THR A 213 -1.31 -6.19 -1.81
N PHE A 214 -2.56 -5.93 -2.21
CA PHE A 214 -2.88 -5.43 -3.54
C PHE A 214 -3.77 -4.19 -3.44
N VAL A 215 -3.25 -3.06 -3.90
CA VAL A 215 -4.02 -1.83 -4.02
C VAL A 215 -4.77 -1.83 -5.35
N ALA A 216 -6.09 -1.68 -5.29
CA ALA A 216 -6.95 -1.62 -6.47
C ALA A 216 -7.93 -0.44 -6.37
N GLY A 217 -7.80 0.53 -7.26
CA GLY A 217 -8.66 1.70 -7.32
C GLY A 217 -9.79 1.52 -8.36
N SER A 218 -9.55 1.97 -9.59
CA SER A 218 -10.54 1.96 -10.68
C SER A 218 -11.08 0.57 -11.03
N ALA A 219 -10.32 -0.49 -10.76
CA ALA A 219 -10.77 -1.86 -10.97
C ALA A 219 -11.94 -2.24 -10.02
N ILE A 220 -12.04 -1.62 -8.85
CA ILE A 220 -13.13 -1.82 -7.88
C ILE A 220 -14.17 -0.71 -8.02
N PHE A 221 -13.80 0.55 -7.81
CA PHE A 221 -14.72 1.68 -7.79
C PHE A 221 -15.36 2.00 -9.16
N GLY A 222 -14.76 1.54 -10.26
CA GLY A 222 -15.34 1.63 -11.60
C GLY A 222 -16.40 0.56 -11.91
N GLN A 223 -16.71 -0.33 -10.98
CA GLN A 223 -17.70 -1.40 -11.18
C GLN A 223 -19.00 -1.13 -10.39
N PRO A 224 -20.15 -1.56 -10.88
CA PRO A 224 -21.41 -1.38 -10.16
C PRO A 224 -21.55 -2.32 -8.94
N ASP A 225 -20.80 -3.42 -8.88
CA ASP A 225 -20.82 -4.42 -7.80
C ASP A 225 -19.40 -4.66 -7.27
N TYR A 226 -19.06 -4.00 -6.16
CA TYR A 226 -17.76 -4.12 -5.50
C TYR A 226 -17.52 -5.53 -4.95
N ALA A 227 -18.57 -6.20 -4.45
CA ALA A 227 -18.44 -7.54 -3.88
C ALA A 227 -18.06 -8.57 -4.96
N ALA A 228 -18.70 -8.47 -6.14
CA ALA A 228 -18.40 -9.37 -7.25
C ALA A 228 -16.93 -9.23 -7.72
N VAL A 229 -16.39 -8.01 -7.86
CA VAL A 229 -15.02 -7.83 -8.32
C VAL A 229 -13.99 -8.23 -7.25
N ILE A 230 -14.23 -7.92 -5.97
CA ILE A 230 -13.35 -8.34 -4.86
C ILE A 230 -13.34 -9.88 -4.76
N ALA A 231 -14.49 -10.55 -4.89
CA ALA A 231 -14.55 -12.01 -4.90
C ALA A 231 -13.78 -12.61 -6.09
N GLN A 232 -13.88 -12.02 -7.28
CA GLN A 232 -13.09 -12.44 -8.45
C GLN A 232 -11.57 -12.26 -8.22
N MET A 233 -11.14 -11.16 -7.60
CA MET A 233 -9.74 -10.95 -7.24
C MET A 233 -9.25 -12.03 -6.26
N ARG A 234 -10.03 -12.35 -5.21
CA ARG A 234 -9.69 -13.41 -4.25
C ARG A 234 -9.56 -14.78 -4.91
N ALA A 235 -10.53 -15.14 -5.77
CA ALA A 235 -10.49 -16.41 -6.51
C ALA A 235 -9.27 -16.57 -7.43
N ARG A 236 -8.65 -15.44 -7.85
CA ARG A 236 -7.38 -15.47 -8.59
C ARG A 236 -6.17 -15.68 -7.68
N LEU A 237 -6.29 -15.42 -6.40
CA LEU A 237 -5.21 -15.54 -5.42
C LEU A 237 -5.16 -16.93 -4.75
N GLU A 238 -6.26 -17.67 -4.79
CA GLU A 238 -6.33 -19.08 -4.39
C GLU A 238 -5.62 -19.98 -5.42
#